data_27b4bd53b36d0a805ff24432417bf934
#
_entry.id   27b4bd53b36d0a805ff24432417bf934
#
_cell.length_a   1.000
_cell.length_b   1.000
_cell.length_c   1.000
_cell.angle_alpha   90.00
_cell.angle_beta   90.00
_cell.angle_gamma   90.00
#
_symmetry.space_group_name_H-M   'P 1'
#
loop_
_entity.id
_entity.type
_entity.pdbx_description
1 polymer ?
#
loop_
_entity_poly.entity_id
_entity_poly.type
_entity_poly.pdbx_seq_one_letter_code
_entity_poly.pdbx_strand_id
1 'polypeptide(L)'
;MSAENEVRKASEKFYAALNRMVNGDADPLVDIWSHSEAVTTMHPIGGREVGWDAVRESFEEVARLSSDGSVELRNQFIQAAGDVAYEVGNEHGRLKIAGQQVAIEHRVTNIYRREAGLWKIVHHHTDVSPAMLDVISRVKAET
;
A
#
# COMPACT_ATOMS: atom_id res chain seq x y z
N MET A 1 1.40 -12.94 -22.77
CA MET A 1 1.43 -11.65 -22.10
C MET A 1 2.78 -11.47 -21.43
N SER A 2 3.39 -10.31 -21.50
CA SER A 2 4.69 -10.08 -20.86
C SER A 2 4.56 -10.09 -19.33
N ALA A 3 5.68 -10.36 -18.65
CA ALA A 3 5.72 -10.31 -17.20
C ALA A 3 5.35 -8.92 -16.69
N GLU A 4 5.84 -7.85 -17.35
CA GLU A 4 5.49 -6.48 -16.97
C GLU A 4 4.00 -6.21 -17.07
N ASN A 5 3.32 -6.76 -18.09
CA ASN A 5 1.86 -6.60 -18.23
C ASN A 5 1.11 -7.37 -17.14
N GLU A 6 1.62 -8.55 -16.75
CA GLU A 6 1.03 -9.31 -15.65
C GLU A 6 1.18 -8.56 -14.31
N VAL A 7 2.35 -7.97 -14.07
CA VAL A 7 2.60 -7.15 -12.88
C VAL A 7 1.72 -5.90 -12.89
N ARG A 8 1.52 -5.29 -14.07
CA ARG A 8 0.62 -4.13 -14.19
C ARG A 8 -0.79 -4.48 -13.74
N LYS A 9 -1.28 -5.67 -14.10
CA LYS A 9 -2.59 -6.15 -13.65
C LYS A 9 -2.63 -6.39 -12.14
N ALA A 10 -1.55 -6.95 -11.58
CA ALA A 10 -1.45 -7.12 -10.13
C ALA A 10 -1.47 -5.76 -9.43
N SER A 11 -0.78 -4.77 -10.00
CA SER A 11 -0.78 -3.40 -9.49
C SER A 11 -2.18 -2.77 -9.52
N GLU A 12 -2.93 -2.97 -10.61
CA GLU A 12 -4.31 -2.48 -10.69
C GLU A 12 -5.17 -3.04 -9.56
N LYS A 13 -5.01 -4.33 -9.26
CA LYS A 13 -5.72 -4.96 -8.14
C LYS A 13 -5.27 -4.41 -6.79
N PHE A 14 -3.98 -4.16 -6.63
CA PHE A 14 -3.45 -3.58 -5.40
C PHE A 14 -4.01 -2.19 -5.15
N TYR A 15 -4.02 -1.32 -6.17
CA TYR A 15 -4.54 0.03 -6.01
C TYR A 15 -6.07 0.05 -5.88
N ALA A 16 -6.79 -0.91 -6.47
CA ALA A 16 -8.21 -1.09 -6.19
C ALA A 16 -8.44 -1.47 -4.72
N ALA A 17 -7.58 -2.34 -4.18
CA ALA A 17 -7.65 -2.74 -2.77
C ALA A 17 -7.29 -1.57 -1.84
N LEU A 18 -6.30 -0.76 -2.19
CA LEU A 18 -5.96 0.44 -1.42
C LEU A 18 -7.12 1.45 -1.41
N ASN A 19 -7.86 1.57 -2.52
CA ASN A 19 -9.06 2.42 -2.56
C ASN A 19 -10.15 1.92 -1.61
N ARG A 20 -10.26 0.61 -1.42
CA ARG A 20 -11.15 0.04 -0.40
C ARG A 20 -10.63 0.34 1.01
N MET A 21 -9.33 0.22 1.20
CA MET A 21 -8.68 0.48 2.49
C MET A 21 -8.89 1.92 2.96
N VAL A 22 -8.72 2.89 2.07
CA VAL A 22 -8.91 4.31 2.43
C VAL A 22 -10.39 4.68 2.63
N ASN A 23 -11.27 3.71 2.48
CA ASN A 23 -12.70 3.81 2.77
C ASN A 23 -13.14 2.81 3.85
N GLY A 24 -12.20 2.29 4.62
CA GLY A 24 -12.48 1.51 5.82
C GLY A 24 -12.43 -0.01 5.67
N ASP A 25 -12.02 -0.54 4.51
CA ASP A 25 -12.04 -1.98 4.24
C ASP A 25 -10.70 -2.47 3.71
N ALA A 26 -9.91 -3.13 4.56
CA ALA A 26 -8.62 -3.70 4.19
C ALA A 26 -8.70 -5.15 3.69
N ASP A 27 -9.88 -5.78 3.71
CA ASP A 27 -10.03 -7.20 3.38
C ASP A 27 -9.48 -7.58 1.99
N PRO A 28 -9.70 -6.79 0.92
CA PRO A 28 -9.18 -7.16 -0.41
C PRO A 28 -7.67 -7.30 -0.49
N LEU A 29 -6.91 -6.71 0.43
CA LEU A 29 -5.45 -6.81 0.44
C LEU A 29 -4.96 -8.24 0.73
N VAL A 30 -5.77 -9.06 1.39
CA VAL A 30 -5.40 -10.43 1.74
C VAL A 30 -5.04 -11.27 0.50
N ASP A 31 -5.77 -11.08 -0.60
CA ASP A 31 -5.54 -11.87 -1.82
C ASP A 31 -4.41 -11.34 -2.69
N ILE A 32 -3.94 -10.13 -2.42
CA ILE A 32 -2.94 -9.43 -3.24
C ILE A 32 -1.54 -9.61 -2.68
N TRP A 33 -1.42 -9.69 -1.37
CA TRP A 33 -0.15 -9.86 -0.68
C TRP A 33 0.27 -11.32 -0.59
N SER A 34 1.58 -11.57 -0.66
CA SER A 34 2.16 -12.83 -0.21
C SER A 34 1.97 -12.95 1.30
N HIS A 35 1.69 -14.15 1.79
CA HIS A 35 1.52 -14.39 3.22
C HIS A 35 2.78 -14.91 3.88
N SER A 36 3.93 -14.61 3.29
CA SER A 36 5.24 -14.99 3.79
C SER A 36 5.61 -14.24 5.08
N GLU A 37 6.47 -14.83 5.87
CA GLU A 37 7.08 -14.18 7.05
C GLU A 37 8.08 -13.10 6.65
N ALA A 38 8.44 -13.01 5.37
CA ALA A 38 9.45 -12.09 4.87
C ALA A 38 8.86 -10.88 4.15
N VAL A 39 7.53 -10.76 4.05
CA VAL A 39 6.93 -9.56 3.45
C VAL A 39 7.14 -8.35 4.37
N THR A 40 7.23 -7.17 3.76
CA THR A 40 7.51 -5.95 4.51
C THR A 40 6.69 -4.79 3.98
N THR A 41 6.38 -3.83 4.84
CA THR A 41 5.76 -2.57 4.43
C THR A 41 6.29 -1.42 5.27
N MET A 42 6.44 -0.27 4.63
CA MET A 42 6.78 1.01 5.27
C MET A 42 5.76 2.04 4.79
N HIS A 43 4.86 2.38 5.70
CA HIS A 43 3.74 3.28 5.40
C HIS A 43 4.13 4.75 5.41
N PRO A 44 3.31 5.63 4.78
CA PRO A 44 3.55 7.07 4.85
C PRO A 44 3.44 7.64 6.26
N ILE A 45 2.81 6.90 7.18
CA ILE A 45 2.71 7.26 8.59
C ILE A 45 3.92 6.79 9.42
N GLY A 46 4.96 6.29 8.75
CA GLY A 46 6.17 5.79 9.41
C GLY A 46 6.07 4.32 9.76
N GLY A 47 7.10 3.81 10.44
CA GLY A 47 7.16 2.43 10.87
C GLY A 47 7.69 1.48 9.81
N ARG A 48 7.96 0.27 10.24
CA ARG A 48 8.38 -0.84 9.38
C ARG A 48 7.77 -2.12 9.94
N GLU A 49 6.96 -2.79 9.14
CA GLU A 49 6.32 -4.04 9.53
C GLU A 49 6.96 -5.20 8.77
N VAL A 50 7.23 -6.30 9.45
CA VAL A 50 7.84 -7.50 8.87
C VAL A 50 6.95 -8.69 9.15
N GLY A 51 6.65 -9.47 8.09
CA GLY A 51 5.80 -10.64 8.15
C GLY A 51 4.33 -10.32 7.89
N TRP A 52 3.62 -11.29 7.30
CA TRP A 52 2.24 -11.05 6.88
C TRP A 52 1.31 -10.62 8.01
N ASP A 53 1.42 -11.24 9.20
CA ASP A 53 0.52 -10.87 10.30
C ASP A 53 0.67 -9.40 10.70
N ALA A 54 1.91 -8.92 10.82
CA ALA A 54 2.17 -7.52 11.16
C ALA A 54 1.76 -6.58 10.04
N VAL A 55 2.05 -6.95 8.78
CA VAL A 55 1.67 -6.16 7.60
C VAL A 55 0.15 -6.03 7.53
N ARG A 56 -0.57 -7.14 7.65
CA ARG A 56 -2.03 -7.17 7.62
C ARG A 56 -2.62 -6.27 8.72
N GLU A 57 -2.14 -6.43 9.94
CA GLU A 57 -2.62 -5.65 11.08
C GLU A 57 -2.42 -4.15 10.85
N SER A 58 -1.28 -3.76 10.27
CA SER A 58 -1.00 -2.35 10.00
C SER A 58 -1.97 -1.76 8.96
N PHE A 59 -2.30 -2.51 7.91
CA PHE A 59 -3.30 -2.07 6.93
C PHE A 59 -4.70 -2.00 7.53
N GLU A 60 -5.05 -2.94 8.39
CA GLU A 60 -6.34 -2.93 9.09
C GLU A 60 -6.47 -1.71 10.00
N GLU A 61 -5.39 -1.33 10.67
CA GLU A 61 -5.37 -0.13 11.51
C GLU A 61 -5.56 1.14 10.69
N VAL A 62 -4.86 1.26 9.56
CA VAL A 62 -5.04 2.40 8.64
C VAL A 62 -6.48 2.45 8.14
N ALA A 63 -7.05 1.31 7.78
CA ALA A 63 -8.44 1.25 7.30
C ALA A 63 -9.43 1.74 8.36
N ARG A 64 -9.23 1.37 9.61
CA ARG A 64 -10.11 1.80 10.71
C ARG A 64 -10.14 3.32 10.88
N LEU A 65 -9.04 4.00 10.55
CA LEU A 65 -8.93 5.45 10.69
C LEU A 65 -9.32 6.21 9.43
N SER A 66 -9.51 5.51 8.31
CA SER A 66 -9.64 6.12 6.99
C SER A 66 -11.06 6.15 6.48
N SER A 67 -11.41 7.25 5.80
CA SER A 67 -12.71 7.40 5.12
C SER A 67 -12.59 8.38 3.96
N ASP A 68 -13.60 8.36 3.09
CA ASP A 68 -13.77 9.32 1.99
C ASP A 68 -12.51 9.52 1.16
N GLY A 69 -11.85 8.41 0.84
CA GLY A 69 -10.54 8.45 0.19
C GLY A 69 -10.54 7.92 -1.23
N SER A 70 -9.54 8.36 -1.98
CA SER A 70 -9.18 7.80 -3.26
C SER A 70 -7.67 7.90 -3.43
N VAL A 71 -7.08 6.90 -4.08
CA VAL A 71 -5.65 6.87 -4.37
C VAL A 71 -5.43 6.26 -5.75
N GLU A 72 -4.56 6.86 -6.54
CA GLU A 72 -4.16 6.32 -7.83
C GLU A 72 -2.63 6.35 -7.95
N LEU A 73 -2.10 5.45 -8.76
CA LEU A 73 -0.68 5.42 -9.06
C LEU A 73 -0.44 6.19 -10.35
N ARG A 74 0.49 7.14 -10.32
CA ARG A 74 0.91 7.95 -11.46
C ARG A 74 2.37 7.71 -11.76
N ASN A 75 2.78 7.96 -13.01
CA ASN A 75 4.17 7.84 -13.45
C ASN A 75 4.73 6.42 -13.21
N GLN A 76 3.91 5.43 -13.47
CA GLN A 76 4.22 4.02 -13.23
C GLN A 76 5.37 3.52 -14.11
N PHE A 77 6.37 2.90 -13.50
CA PHE A 77 7.42 2.18 -14.19
C PHE A 77 7.55 0.79 -13.57
N ILE A 78 7.55 -0.26 -14.39
CA ILE A 78 7.64 -1.65 -13.97
C ILE A 78 8.79 -2.32 -14.68
N GLN A 79 9.60 -3.07 -13.93
CA GLN A 79 10.67 -3.89 -14.47
C GLN A 79 10.60 -5.28 -13.83
N ALA A 80 10.55 -6.31 -14.65
CA ALA A 80 10.53 -7.70 -14.19
C ALA A 80 11.82 -8.42 -14.57
N ALA A 81 12.30 -9.31 -13.69
CA ALA A 81 13.46 -10.18 -13.94
C ALA A 81 13.16 -11.52 -13.27
N GLY A 82 12.90 -12.56 -14.08
CA GLY A 82 12.52 -13.86 -13.55
C GLY A 82 11.20 -13.79 -12.79
N ASP A 83 11.22 -14.23 -11.53
CA ASP A 83 10.03 -14.28 -10.70
C ASP A 83 9.88 -13.09 -9.76
N VAL A 84 10.67 -12.04 -9.97
CA VAL A 84 10.64 -10.82 -9.15
C VAL A 84 10.46 -9.62 -10.07
N ALA A 85 9.67 -8.64 -9.61
CA ALA A 85 9.48 -7.40 -10.31
C ALA A 85 9.43 -6.24 -9.32
N TYR A 86 9.87 -5.06 -9.76
CA TYR A 86 9.61 -3.86 -8.99
C TYR A 86 8.78 -2.86 -9.79
N GLU A 87 8.08 -2.03 -9.06
CA GLU A 87 7.26 -0.97 -9.58
C GLU A 87 7.56 0.29 -8.79
N VAL A 88 7.78 1.39 -9.50
CA VAL A 88 7.94 2.69 -8.87
C VAL A 88 6.95 3.68 -9.48
N GLY A 89 6.58 4.68 -8.72
CA GLY A 89 5.66 5.71 -9.19
C GLY A 89 5.36 6.70 -8.08
N ASN A 90 4.26 7.43 -8.28
CA ASN A 90 3.77 8.39 -7.31
C ASN A 90 2.32 8.03 -6.95
N GLU A 91 2.04 7.94 -5.66
CA GLU A 91 0.65 7.80 -5.19
C GLU A 91 0.06 9.19 -5.06
N HIS A 92 -1.11 9.37 -5.64
CA HIS A 92 -1.80 10.65 -5.65
C HIS A 92 -3.27 10.46 -5.28
N GLY A 93 -3.77 11.32 -4.42
CA GLY A 93 -5.16 11.28 -4.00
C GLY A 93 -5.41 12.04 -2.72
N ARG A 94 -6.38 11.56 -1.97
CA ARG A 94 -6.75 12.15 -0.69
C ARG A 94 -7.49 11.13 0.15
N LEU A 95 -7.54 11.38 1.45
CA LEU A 95 -8.39 10.60 2.37
C LEU A 95 -8.66 11.45 3.60
N LYS A 96 -9.60 10.98 4.42
CA LYS A 96 -9.77 11.49 5.77
C LYS A 96 -9.17 10.49 6.75
N ILE A 97 -8.34 10.97 7.66
CA ILE A 97 -7.79 10.19 8.77
C ILE A 97 -8.42 10.74 10.04
N ALA A 98 -9.18 9.90 10.75
CA ALA A 98 -9.93 10.32 11.93
C ALA A 98 -10.75 11.59 11.66
N GLY A 99 -11.36 11.67 10.49
CA GLY A 99 -12.21 12.78 10.07
C GLY A 99 -11.47 14.01 9.54
N GLN A 100 -10.14 14.01 9.52
CA GLN A 100 -9.34 15.13 9.01
C GLN A 100 -8.83 14.83 7.60
N GLN A 101 -9.09 15.74 6.67
CA GLN A 101 -8.68 15.58 5.28
C GLN A 101 -7.19 15.75 5.11
N VAL A 102 -6.55 14.81 4.41
CA VAL A 102 -5.12 14.80 4.12
C VAL A 102 -4.91 14.47 2.65
N ALA A 103 -4.00 15.18 1.99
CA ALA A 103 -3.60 14.85 0.63
C ALA A 103 -2.67 13.64 0.64
N ILE A 104 -2.81 12.79 -0.38
CA ILE A 104 -1.87 11.71 -0.67
C ILE A 104 -1.00 12.21 -1.81
N GLU A 105 0.29 12.36 -1.56
CA GLU A 105 1.24 12.76 -2.59
C GLU A 105 2.64 12.36 -2.15
N HIS A 106 3.06 11.15 -2.55
CA HIS A 106 4.36 10.63 -2.17
C HIS A 106 4.82 9.59 -3.20
N ARG A 107 6.12 9.34 -3.20
CA ARG A 107 6.71 8.31 -4.05
C ARG A 107 6.48 6.94 -3.43
N VAL A 108 6.45 5.93 -4.29
CA VAL A 108 6.21 4.55 -3.85
C VAL A 108 7.10 3.59 -4.61
N THR A 109 7.53 2.53 -3.91
CA THR A 109 8.16 1.36 -4.51
C THR A 109 7.38 0.14 -4.04
N ASN A 110 6.95 -0.69 -4.99
CA ASN A 110 6.31 -1.97 -4.73
C ASN A 110 7.16 -3.08 -5.34
N ILE A 111 7.38 -4.16 -4.60
CA ILE A 111 8.09 -5.33 -5.11
C ILE A 111 7.11 -6.49 -5.14
N TYR A 112 7.09 -7.20 -6.27
CA TYR A 112 6.22 -8.35 -6.51
C TYR A 112 7.08 -9.60 -6.71
N ARG A 113 6.55 -10.73 -6.30
CA ARG A 113 7.16 -12.05 -6.58
C ARG A 113 6.09 -12.98 -7.12
N ARG A 114 6.45 -13.76 -8.14
CA ARG A 114 5.54 -14.76 -8.70
C ARG A 114 5.55 -16.00 -7.80
N GLU A 115 4.38 -16.33 -7.27
CA GLU A 115 4.18 -17.48 -6.39
C GLU A 115 3.04 -18.32 -6.98
N ALA A 116 3.31 -19.59 -7.28
CA ALA A 116 2.32 -20.50 -7.88
C ALA A 116 1.63 -19.88 -9.11
N GLY A 117 2.41 -19.21 -9.94
CA GLY A 117 1.91 -18.59 -11.18
C GLY A 117 1.24 -17.23 -11.00
N LEU A 118 1.13 -16.73 -9.77
CA LEU A 118 0.47 -15.46 -9.47
C LEU A 118 1.47 -14.45 -8.90
N TRP A 119 1.39 -13.22 -9.39
CA TRP A 119 2.22 -12.15 -8.87
C TRP A 119 1.60 -11.62 -7.58
N LYS A 120 2.37 -11.71 -6.48
CA LYS A 120 1.96 -11.24 -5.14
C LYS A 120 2.90 -10.13 -4.71
N ILE A 121 2.38 -9.13 -4.02
CA ILE A 121 3.22 -8.08 -3.49
C ILE A 121 3.97 -8.60 -2.25
N VAL A 122 5.25 -8.29 -2.17
CA VAL A 122 6.10 -8.72 -1.05
C VAL A 122 6.71 -7.54 -0.31
N HIS A 123 6.67 -6.34 -0.89
CA HIS A 123 7.17 -5.12 -0.26
C HIS A 123 6.43 -3.91 -0.80
N HIS A 124 6.05 -3.01 0.10
CA HIS A 124 5.43 -1.74 -0.20
C HIS A 124 6.11 -0.67 0.63
N HIS A 125 6.61 0.38 -0.01
CA HIS A 125 7.38 1.42 0.67
C HIS A 125 7.05 2.78 0.06
N THR A 126 6.61 3.71 0.90
CA THR A 126 6.33 5.08 0.50
C THR A 126 7.24 6.04 1.22
N ASP A 127 7.39 7.26 0.67
CA ASP A 127 7.93 8.37 1.44
C ASP A 127 7.06 8.58 2.68
N VAL A 128 7.66 9.05 3.75
CA VAL A 128 6.92 9.51 4.92
C VAL A 128 6.16 10.78 4.55
N SER A 129 4.89 10.85 4.95
CA SER A 129 4.05 12.03 4.74
C SER A 129 4.00 12.87 6.02
N PRO A 130 4.62 14.06 6.04
CA PRO A 130 4.54 14.92 7.22
C PRO A 130 3.11 15.27 7.61
N ALA A 131 2.22 15.47 6.62
CA ALA A 131 0.82 15.79 6.87
C ALA A 131 0.09 14.64 7.58
N MET A 132 0.33 13.39 7.14
CA MET A 132 -0.28 12.22 7.77
C MET A 132 0.28 11.99 9.17
N LEU A 133 1.60 12.15 9.35
CA LEU A 133 2.23 12.02 10.65
C LEU A 133 1.66 13.01 11.66
N ASP A 134 1.42 14.23 11.21
CA ASP A 134 0.86 15.28 12.07
C ASP A 134 -0.55 14.89 12.56
N VAL A 135 -1.41 14.42 11.66
CA VAL A 135 -2.76 13.97 12.01
C VAL A 135 -2.71 12.78 12.98
N ILE A 136 -1.88 11.78 12.70
CA ILE A 136 -1.75 10.59 13.55
C ILE A 136 -1.22 10.97 14.94
N SER A 137 -0.26 11.88 15.02
CA SER A 137 0.26 12.38 16.30
C SER A 137 -0.84 13.03 17.15
N ARG A 138 -1.69 13.83 16.52
CA ARG A 138 -2.81 14.48 17.21
C ARG A 138 -3.83 13.46 17.70
N VAL A 139 -4.16 12.47 16.90
CA VAL A 139 -5.08 11.39 17.28
C VAL A 139 -4.54 10.62 18.48
N LYS A 140 -3.25 10.28 18.47
CA LYS A 140 -2.63 9.55 19.58
C LYS A 140 -2.57 10.39 20.86
N ALA A 141 -2.40 11.69 20.75
CA ALA A 141 -2.37 12.60 21.90
C ALA A 141 -3.75 12.73 22.56
N GLU A 142 -4.83 12.51 21.79
CA GLU A 142 -6.21 12.61 22.30
C GLU A 142 -6.69 11.31 22.97
N THR A 143 -5.92 10.22 22.81
CA THR A 143 -6.24 8.94 23.42
C THR A 143 -5.29 8.66 24.59
#